data_a244ad9a69de177a131d609a24b3de06
#
_entry.id   a244ad9a69de177a131d609a24b3de06
#
_cell.length_a   1.000
_cell.length_b   1.000
_cell.length_c   1.000
_cell.angle_alpha   90.00
_cell.angle_beta   90.00
_cell.angle_gamma   90.00
#
_symmetry.space_group_name_H-M   'P 1'
#
loop_
_entity.id
_entity.type
_entity.pdbx_description
1 polymer ?
#
loop_
_entity_poly.entity_id
_entity_poly.type
_entity_poly.pdbx_seq_one_letter_code
_entity_poly.pdbx_strand_id
1 'polypeptide(L)'
;LSNPVVNTAFTNEGIERDRNYVFVGQLTSTLSSSYVNDFRFQYARGERPRESNANTPLVTVNNVGLYGTRSFLPTTQFDNRIQFVDGFSIIKGNHSIKIGGEYSDIYTEQLFGFNQFGAYSFGVSGDAALQELGLTSGLATDRRFDNTGTRYTQQIGNLQAGFRIKELAFYGQDSWRLSPRFTLNYGV
;
A
#
# COMPACT_ATOMS: atom_id res chain seq x y z
N LEU A 1 3.02 6.63 -13.63
CA LEU A 1 3.16 8.06 -13.27
C LEU A 1 4.51 8.23 -12.58
N SER A 2 5.42 8.97 -13.19
CA SER A 2 6.64 9.43 -12.54
C SER A 2 6.26 10.63 -11.65
N ASN A 3 6.72 10.61 -10.42
CA ASN A 3 6.53 11.75 -9.51
C ASN A 3 7.90 12.39 -9.26
N PRO A 4 8.33 13.34 -10.09
CA PRO A 4 9.62 13.99 -9.94
C PRO A 4 9.63 14.82 -8.66
N VAL A 5 10.66 14.63 -7.85
CA VAL A 5 10.92 15.52 -6.71
C VAL A 5 11.83 16.62 -7.19
N VAL A 6 11.37 17.85 -7.05
CA VAL A 6 12.12 19.06 -7.44
C VAL A 6 13.43 19.14 -6.64
N ASN A 7 14.53 19.51 -7.31
CA ASN A 7 15.89 19.66 -6.77
C ASN A 7 16.62 18.35 -6.40
N THR A 8 16.33 17.25 -7.08
CA THR A 8 17.07 16.01 -6.93
C THR A 8 17.71 15.58 -8.24
N ALA A 9 18.83 14.88 -8.16
CA ALA A 9 19.42 14.26 -9.33
C ALA A 9 18.51 13.13 -9.85
N PHE A 10 18.58 12.83 -11.14
CA PHE A 10 17.84 11.70 -11.76
C PHE A 10 18.01 10.37 -11.01
N THR A 11 19.21 10.15 -10.44
CA THR A 11 19.50 8.96 -9.63
C THR A 11 18.68 8.89 -8.34
N ASN A 12 18.20 10.03 -7.82
CA ASN A 12 17.37 10.09 -6.61
C ASN A 12 15.86 10.07 -6.93
N GLU A 13 15.51 9.89 -8.18
CA GLU A 13 14.13 9.72 -8.62
C GLU A 13 13.78 8.23 -8.73
N GLY A 14 12.52 7.96 -9.03
CA GLY A 14 12.01 6.61 -9.22
C GLY A 14 10.71 6.59 -9.99
N ILE A 15 10.24 5.39 -10.27
CA ILE A 15 9.00 5.15 -10.99
C ILE A 15 8.03 4.45 -10.06
N GLU A 16 6.86 5.03 -9.87
CA GLU A 16 5.74 4.41 -9.17
C GLU A 16 4.72 3.91 -10.18
N ARG A 17 4.32 2.65 -10.02
CA ARG A 17 3.24 2.04 -10.80
C ARG A 17 2.17 1.55 -9.87
N ASP A 18 0.91 1.70 -10.29
CA ASP A 18 -0.25 1.18 -9.59
C ASP A 18 -1.04 0.30 -10.56
N ARG A 19 -1.24 -0.96 -10.19
CA ARG A 19 -1.98 -1.93 -10.97
C ARG A 19 -3.02 -2.58 -10.11
N ASN A 20 -4.28 -2.41 -10.50
CA ASN A 20 -5.41 -2.98 -9.79
C ASN A 20 -6.24 -3.83 -10.73
N TYR A 21 -6.52 -5.05 -10.31
CA TYR A 21 -7.37 -5.98 -11.02
C TYR A 21 -8.52 -6.36 -10.10
N VAL A 22 -9.74 -6.28 -10.62
CA VAL A 22 -10.94 -6.68 -9.87
C VAL A 22 -11.82 -7.52 -10.78
N PHE A 23 -12.20 -8.68 -10.27
CA PHE A 23 -13.23 -9.53 -10.86
C PHE A 23 -14.37 -9.69 -9.89
N VAL A 24 -15.60 -9.44 -10.34
CA VAL A 24 -16.83 -9.60 -9.55
C VAL A 24 -17.80 -10.48 -10.30
N GLY A 25 -18.32 -11.49 -9.62
CA GLY A 25 -19.42 -12.33 -10.10
C GLY A 25 -20.61 -12.22 -9.16
N GLN A 26 -21.83 -12.15 -9.72
CA GLN A 26 -23.07 -12.15 -8.95
C GLN A 26 -24.04 -13.16 -9.55
N LEU A 27 -24.73 -13.90 -8.68
CA LEU A 27 -25.79 -14.82 -9.03
C LEU A 27 -27.00 -14.52 -8.16
N THR A 28 -28.09 -14.05 -8.78
CA THR A 28 -29.37 -13.88 -8.10
C THR A 28 -30.29 -15.02 -8.52
N SER A 29 -30.77 -15.81 -7.56
CA SER A 29 -31.62 -16.96 -7.77
C SER A 29 -33.01 -16.71 -7.16
N THR A 30 -34.00 -16.57 -8.00
CA THR A 30 -35.41 -16.51 -7.59
C THR A 30 -35.95 -17.92 -7.44
N LEU A 31 -35.97 -18.46 -6.22
CA LEU A 31 -36.39 -19.82 -5.93
C LEU A 31 -37.89 -19.97 -5.89
N SER A 32 -38.60 -18.90 -5.53
CA SER A 32 -40.07 -18.80 -5.60
C SER A 32 -40.49 -17.33 -5.53
N SER A 33 -41.79 -17.06 -5.51
CA SER A 33 -42.32 -15.71 -5.25
C SER A 33 -41.95 -15.14 -3.88
N SER A 34 -41.48 -15.98 -2.96
CA SER A 34 -41.18 -15.63 -1.55
C SER A 34 -39.74 -15.80 -1.17
N TYR A 35 -38.90 -16.41 -2.01
CA TYR A 35 -37.53 -16.76 -1.68
C TYR A 35 -36.59 -16.31 -2.79
N VAL A 36 -35.59 -15.48 -2.40
CA VAL A 36 -34.54 -15.00 -3.30
C VAL A 36 -33.20 -15.18 -2.61
N ASN A 37 -32.24 -15.76 -3.32
CA ASN A 37 -30.84 -15.82 -2.90
C ASN A 37 -29.99 -14.90 -3.79
N ASP A 38 -29.07 -14.16 -3.19
CA ASP A 38 -28.10 -13.30 -3.86
C ASP A 38 -26.70 -13.68 -3.38
N PHE A 39 -25.95 -14.34 -4.25
CA PHE A 39 -24.58 -14.73 -4.02
C PHE A 39 -23.63 -13.81 -4.80
N ARG A 40 -22.57 -13.33 -4.16
CA ARG A 40 -21.53 -12.52 -4.78
C ARG A 40 -20.15 -13.09 -4.47
N PHE A 41 -19.32 -13.05 -5.47
CA PHE A 41 -17.91 -13.36 -5.40
C PHE A 41 -17.10 -12.18 -5.89
N GLN A 42 -16.02 -11.86 -5.17
CA GLN A 42 -15.05 -10.87 -5.61
C GLN A 42 -13.63 -11.43 -5.45
N TYR A 43 -12.83 -11.21 -6.47
CA TYR A 43 -11.38 -11.32 -6.44
C TYR A 43 -10.79 -9.96 -6.78
N ALA A 44 -9.92 -9.43 -5.91
CA ALA A 44 -9.22 -8.18 -6.13
C ALA A 44 -7.73 -8.38 -5.87
N ARG A 45 -6.90 -7.79 -6.74
CA ARG A 45 -5.44 -7.80 -6.64
C ARG A 45 -4.90 -6.41 -6.92
N GLY A 46 -4.09 -5.90 -6.00
CA GLY A 46 -3.37 -4.64 -6.11
C GLY A 46 -1.87 -4.86 -6.08
N GLU A 47 -1.14 -4.17 -6.94
CA GLU A 47 0.32 -4.15 -6.96
C GLU A 47 0.81 -2.70 -7.09
N ARG A 48 1.67 -2.30 -6.17
CA ARG A 48 2.25 -0.95 -6.17
C ARG A 48 3.77 -1.02 -6.04
N PRO A 49 4.48 -1.40 -7.12
CA PRO A 49 5.93 -1.32 -7.16
C PRO A 49 6.38 0.14 -7.29
N ARG A 50 7.37 0.51 -6.48
CA ARG A 50 8.06 1.79 -6.54
C ARG A 50 9.55 1.49 -6.72
N GLU A 51 10.02 1.68 -7.93
CA GLU A 51 11.39 1.39 -8.34
C GLU A 51 12.26 2.63 -8.18
N SER A 52 13.56 2.43 -7.93
CA SER A 52 14.54 3.52 -7.93
C SER A 52 15.28 3.56 -9.26
N ASN A 53 15.68 4.75 -9.68
CA ASN A 53 16.53 4.93 -10.87
C ASN A 53 18.00 4.56 -10.60
N ALA A 54 18.37 4.31 -9.34
CA ALA A 54 19.73 3.92 -8.95
C ALA A 54 19.71 2.85 -7.84
N ASN A 55 20.82 2.12 -7.75
CA ASN A 55 21.09 1.14 -6.69
C ASN A 55 22.40 1.50 -5.97
N THR A 56 22.60 2.77 -5.70
CA THR A 56 23.78 3.32 -5.02
C THR A 56 23.37 3.99 -3.72
N PRO A 57 24.27 4.17 -2.75
CA PRO A 57 23.95 4.91 -1.55
C PRO A 57 23.37 6.28 -1.84
N LEU A 58 22.42 6.71 -1.02
CA LEU A 58 21.95 8.09 -1.00
C LEU A 58 23.09 8.99 -0.52
N VAL A 59 23.34 10.06 -1.23
CA VAL A 59 24.29 11.11 -0.83
C VAL A 59 23.54 12.42 -0.72
N THR A 60 23.49 12.97 0.50
CA THR A 60 22.91 14.27 0.79
C THR A 60 24.00 15.31 0.91
N VAL A 61 24.02 16.29 0.01
CA VAL A 61 24.93 17.43 0.06
C VAL A 61 24.11 18.68 0.33
N ASN A 62 24.33 19.29 1.50
CA ASN A 62 23.58 20.48 1.91
C ASN A 62 23.74 21.62 0.89
N ASN A 63 22.61 22.27 0.55
CA ASN A 63 22.50 23.34 -0.41
C ASN A 63 22.87 22.98 -1.87
N VAL A 64 23.17 21.72 -2.16
CA VAL A 64 23.51 21.25 -3.52
C VAL A 64 22.43 20.29 -4.03
N GLY A 65 22.16 19.21 -3.32
CA GLY A 65 21.13 18.26 -3.73
C GLY A 65 21.24 16.86 -3.15
N LEU A 66 20.41 15.99 -3.68
CA LEU A 66 20.31 14.58 -3.33
C LEU A 66 20.70 13.72 -4.53
N TYR A 67 21.59 12.76 -4.31
CA TYR A 67 22.12 11.84 -5.31
C TYR A 67 21.98 10.40 -4.85
N GLY A 68 21.91 9.43 -5.77
CA GLY A 68 21.78 8.01 -5.46
C GLY A 68 20.35 7.62 -5.12
N THR A 69 20.17 6.45 -4.56
CA THR A 69 18.86 5.89 -4.26
C THR A 69 18.14 6.67 -3.19
N ARG A 70 16.89 7.05 -3.45
CA ARG A 70 16.05 7.71 -2.46
C ARG A 70 15.88 6.84 -1.21
N SER A 71 15.86 7.46 -0.03
CA SER A 71 15.90 6.81 1.28
C SER A 71 14.93 5.64 1.44
N PHE A 72 13.71 5.74 0.91
CA PHE A 72 12.65 4.73 1.06
C PHE A 72 12.37 3.91 -0.21
N LEU A 73 13.26 3.97 -1.21
CA LEU A 73 13.16 3.15 -2.42
C LEU A 73 14.24 2.04 -2.44
N PRO A 74 13.94 0.93 -3.11
CA PRO A 74 12.66 0.53 -3.68
C PRO A 74 11.67 0.09 -2.60
N THR A 75 10.38 0.20 -2.89
CA THR A 75 9.31 -0.39 -2.09
C THR A 75 8.33 -1.14 -2.98
N THR A 76 7.72 -2.18 -2.44
CA THR A 76 6.62 -2.88 -3.12
C THR A 76 5.49 -3.11 -2.14
N GLN A 77 4.27 -3.00 -2.61
CA GLN A 77 3.10 -3.43 -1.88
C GLN A 77 2.29 -4.34 -2.78
N PHE A 78 1.83 -5.43 -2.21
CA PHE A 78 0.97 -6.41 -2.86
C PHE A 78 -0.21 -6.69 -1.96
N ASP A 79 -1.41 -6.56 -2.51
CA ASP A 79 -2.66 -6.86 -1.82
C ASP A 79 -3.48 -7.84 -2.65
N ASN A 80 -4.02 -8.86 -2.00
CA ASN A 80 -4.91 -9.83 -2.62
C ASN A 80 -6.12 -10.04 -1.71
N ARG A 81 -7.33 -9.97 -2.28
CA ARG A 81 -8.59 -10.20 -1.56
C ARG A 81 -9.45 -11.18 -2.32
N ILE A 82 -9.93 -12.19 -1.59
CA ILE A 82 -11.01 -13.06 -2.03
C ILE A 82 -12.18 -12.84 -1.08
N GLN A 83 -13.36 -12.56 -1.62
CA GLN A 83 -14.56 -12.29 -0.83
C GLN A 83 -15.75 -13.08 -1.37
N PHE A 84 -16.51 -13.66 -0.46
CA PHE A 84 -17.80 -14.29 -0.72
C PHE A 84 -18.84 -13.61 0.15
N VAL A 85 -19.95 -13.26 -0.46
CA VAL A 85 -21.11 -12.69 0.24
C VAL A 85 -22.34 -13.47 -0.21
N ASP A 86 -23.11 -13.95 0.74
CA ASP A 86 -24.38 -14.62 0.45
C ASP A 86 -25.51 -14.00 1.27
N GLY A 87 -26.63 -13.78 0.64
CA GLY A 87 -27.80 -13.18 1.25
C GLY A 87 -29.08 -13.87 0.80
N PHE A 88 -29.86 -14.33 1.78
CA PHE A 88 -31.13 -14.99 1.54
C PHE A 88 -32.30 -14.11 2.02
N SER A 89 -33.21 -13.84 1.12
CA SER A 89 -34.39 -13.01 1.38
C SER A 89 -35.65 -13.87 1.42
N ILE A 90 -36.49 -13.66 2.43
CA ILE A 90 -37.74 -14.37 2.68
C ILE A 90 -38.87 -13.35 2.81
N ILE A 91 -39.91 -13.49 1.99
CA ILE A 91 -41.14 -12.70 2.10
C ILE A 91 -42.24 -13.62 2.62
N LYS A 92 -42.75 -13.35 3.82
CA LYS A 92 -43.80 -14.16 4.44
C LYS A 92 -44.83 -13.27 5.15
N GLY A 93 -46.02 -13.15 4.58
CA GLY A 93 -47.08 -12.28 5.13
C GLY A 93 -46.63 -10.82 5.15
N ASN A 94 -46.56 -10.26 6.36
CA ASN A 94 -46.12 -8.87 6.59
C ASN A 94 -44.61 -8.72 6.91
N HIS A 95 -43.86 -9.79 6.80
CA HIS A 95 -42.42 -9.83 7.08
C HIS A 95 -41.59 -9.88 5.80
N SER A 96 -40.54 -9.11 5.75
CA SER A 96 -39.47 -9.19 4.75
C SER A 96 -38.12 -9.42 5.48
N ILE A 97 -37.77 -10.69 5.59
CA ILE A 97 -36.58 -11.13 6.35
C ILE A 97 -35.42 -11.26 5.39
N LYS A 98 -34.24 -10.79 5.81
CA LYS A 98 -32.97 -11.01 5.09
C LYS A 98 -31.93 -11.52 6.08
N ILE A 99 -31.34 -12.66 5.74
CA ILE A 99 -30.22 -13.26 6.48
C ILE A 99 -29.04 -13.42 5.52
N GLY A 100 -27.83 -13.34 6.03
CA GLY A 100 -26.68 -13.55 5.17
C GLY A 100 -25.38 -13.55 5.94
N GLY A 101 -24.31 -13.73 5.18
CA GLY A 101 -22.97 -13.72 5.68
C GLY A 101 -21.97 -13.28 4.65
N GLU A 102 -20.81 -12.92 5.15
CA GLU A 102 -19.67 -12.50 4.37
C GLU A 102 -18.43 -13.22 4.88
N TYR A 103 -17.59 -13.68 3.96
CA TYR A 103 -16.24 -14.15 4.23
C TYR A 103 -15.26 -13.42 3.35
N SER A 104 -14.24 -12.83 3.97
CA SER A 104 -13.11 -12.20 3.27
C SER A 104 -11.79 -12.86 3.70
N ASP A 105 -10.96 -13.17 2.73
CA ASP A 105 -9.55 -13.57 2.91
C ASP A 105 -8.67 -12.52 2.24
N ILE A 106 -7.93 -11.79 3.07
CA ILE A 106 -7.10 -10.67 2.65
C ILE A 106 -5.65 -11.05 2.94
N TYR A 107 -4.81 -11.07 1.92
CA TYR A 107 -3.37 -11.18 2.04
C TYR A 107 -2.71 -9.87 1.62
N THR A 108 -1.87 -9.32 2.46
CA THR A 108 -1.05 -8.16 2.13
C THR A 108 0.42 -8.48 2.39
N GLU A 109 1.28 -7.98 1.51
CA GLU A 109 2.73 -8.11 1.61
C GLU A 109 3.36 -6.78 1.23
N GLN A 110 4.37 -6.38 1.99
CA GLN A 110 5.08 -5.14 1.73
C GLN A 110 6.58 -5.35 1.92
N LEU A 111 7.35 -4.89 0.94
CA LEU A 111 8.76 -4.57 1.10
C LEU A 111 8.88 -3.08 1.40
N PHE A 112 9.36 -2.73 2.58
CA PHE A 112 9.54 -1.34 2.98
C PHE A 112 10.75 -1.18 3.90
N GLY A 113 11.59 -0.21 3.60
CA GLY A 113 12.74 0.11 4.42
C GLY A 113 13.35 1.45 4.06
N PHE A 114 14.25 1.92 4.92
CA PHE A 114 14.98 3.15 4.72
C PHE A 114 16.43 2.87 4.41
N ASN A 115 17.02 3.65 3.50
CA ASN A 115 18.45 3.59 3.19
C ASN A 115 18.92 2.16 2.90
N GLN A 116 18.17 1.41 2.11
CA GLN A 116 18.45 0.00 1.81
C GLN A 116 19.81 -0.17 1.13
N PHE A 117 20.24 0.82 0.35
CA PHE A 117 21.58 0.87 -0.27
C PHE A 117 22.58 1.71 0.53
N GLY A 118 22.21 2.14 1.76
CA GLY A 118 22.98 3.05 2.58
C GLY A 118 22.71 4.53 2.26
N ALA A 119 23.09 5.39 3.19
CA ALA A 119 22.97 6.84 3.04
C ALA A 119 24.14 7.54 3.73
N TYR A 120 24.75 8.46 3.02
CA TYR A 120 25.75 9.41 3.53
C TYR A 120 25.11 10.78 3.72
N SER A 121 25.29 11.35 4.89
CA SER A 121 24.87 12.71 5.22
C SER A 121 26.10 13.49 5.70
N PHE A 122 26.39 14.57 5.03
CA PHE A 122 27.53 15.43 5.34
C PHE A 122 27.06 16.58 6.23
N GLY A 123 27.72 16.73 7.39
CA GLY A 123 27.42 17.80 8.36
C GLY A 123 28.04 19.15 8.00
N VAL A 124 28.78 19.24 6.90
CA VAL A 124 29.46 20.44 6.42
C VAL A 124 28.69 21.14 5.30
N SER A 125 29.04 22.38 4.95
CA SER A 125 28.46 23.08 3.83
C SER A 125 28.70 22.37 2.50
N GLY A 126 27.87 22.64 1.49
CA GLY A 126 27.94 22.01 0.18
C GLY A 126 29.32 22.06 -0.45
N ASP A 127 30.02 23.17 -0.34
CA ASP A 127 31.37 23.36 -0.91
C ASP A 127 32.39 22.45 -0.22
N ALA A 128 32.37 22.34 1.10
CA ALA A 128 33.27 21.47 1.84
C ALA A 128 32.97 19.99 1.55
N ALA A 129 31.70 19.60 1.45
CA ALA A 129 31.31 18.25 1.06
C ALA A 129 31.77 17.90 -0.36
N LEU A 130 31.70 18.81 -1.30
CA LEU A 130 32.21 18.62 -2.66
C LEU A 130 33.74 18.49 -2.69
N GLN A 131 34.45 19.21 -1.84
CA GLN A 131 35.90 19.07 -1.66
C GLN A 131 36.25 17.69 -1.09
N GLU A 132 35.57 17.24 -0.04
CA GLU A 132 35.75 15.91 0.55
C GLU A 132 35.50 14.79 -0.47
N LEU A 133 34.51 14.96 -1.35
CA LEU A 133 34.22 14.01 -2.43
C LEU A 133 35.20 14.10 -3.60
N GLY A 134 36.12 15.10 -3.62
CA GLY A 134 37.06 15.32 -4.71
C GLY A 134 36.37 15.77 -6.02
N LEU A 135 35.18 16.33 -5.94
CA LEU A 135 34.40 16.81 -7.09
C LEU A 135 34.69 18.26 -7.47
N THR A 136 35.47 18.98 -6.68
CA THR A 136 35.98 20.31 -7.01
C THR A 136 37.42 20.24 -7.47
N SER A 137 37.82 21.13 -8.37
CA SER A 137 39.12 21.17 -9.03
C SER A 137 40.31 21.49 -8.14
N GLY A 138 40.12 21.63 -6.84
CA GLY A 138 41.19 21.64 -5.86
C GLY A 138 41.61 20.20 -5.62
N LEU A 139 42.81 19.83 -6.08
CA LEU A 139 43.45 18.55 -5.78
C LEU A 139 43.38 18.27 -4.28
N ALA A 140 42.34 17.55 -3.85
CA ALA A 140 42.37 16.92 -2.55
C ALA A 140 43.38 15.78 -2.62
N THR A 141 44.65 16.08 -2.30
CA THR A 141 45.72 15.10 -2.16
C THR A 141 45.49 14.17 -0.96
N ASP A 142 44.51 14.48 -0.13
CA ASP A 142 44.17 13.70 1.05
C ASP A 142 42.67 13.40 1.04
N ARG A 143 42.26 12.25 0.49
CA ARG A 143 40.91 11.72 0.48
C ARG A 143 40.49 11.13 1.84
N ARG A 144 40.87 11.77 2.91
CA ARG A 144 40.41 11.38 4.23
C ARG A 144 39.01 11.96 4.43
N PHE A 145 38.01 11.10 4.57
CA PHE A 145 36.74 11.52 5.15
C PHE A 145 37.05 12.09 6.54
N ASP A 146 36.99 13.40 6.65
CA ASP A 146 37.05 14.01 7.97
C ASP A 146 35.79 13.57 8.73
N ASN A 147 35.98 12.88 9.85
CA ASN A 147 34.92 12.33 10.69
C ASN A 147 34.04 13.40 11.35
N THR A 148 34.31 14.68 11.17
CA THR A 148 33.55 15.78 11.76
C THR A 148 32.24 15.99 11.01
N GLY A 149 31.20 15.23 11.40
CA GLY A 149 29.84 15.45 10.97
C GLY A 149 29.34 14.60 9.81
N THR A 150 30.17 13.73 9.23
CA THR A 150 29.68 12.76 8.22
C THR A 150 29.09 11.55 8.90
N ARG A 151 27.88 11.19 8.49
CA ARG A 151 27.14 10.05 9.02
C ARG A 151 26.76 9.08 7.91
N TYR A 152 27.04 7.80 8.13
CA TYR A 152 26.49 6.72 7.32
C TYR A 152 25.37 6.00 8.06
N THR A 153 24.26 5.74 7.35
CA THR A 153 23.13 4.96 7.87
C THR A 153 22.70 3.91 6.86
N GLN A 154 22.37 2.73 7.32
CA GLN A 154 21.82 1.67 6.50
C GLN A 154 20.86 0.82 7.32
N GLN A 155 19.71 0.46 6.76
CA GLN A 155 18.84 -0.55 7.32
C GLN A 155 19.21 -1.91 6.73
N ILE A 156 19.52 -2.87 7.61
CA ILE A 156 19.94 -4.23 7.24
C ILE A 156 18.95 -5.22 7.85
N GLY A 157 18.63 -6.28 7.12
CA GLY A 157 17.76 -7.34 7.59
C GLY A 157 16.68 -7.68 6.58
N ASN A 158 15.71 -8.47 7.02
CA ASN A 158 14.53 -8.74 6.20
C ASN A 158 13.56 -7.57 6.30
N LEU A 159 13.39 -6.86 5.19
CA LEU A 159 12.53 -5.68 5.08
C LEU A 159 11.15 -6.04 4.49
N GLN A 160 10.91 -7.31 4.20
CA GLN A 160 9.66 -7.82 3.67
C GLN A 160 8.82 -8.37 4.81
N ALA A 161 7.56 -7.94 4.88
CA ALA A 161 6.57 -8.45 5.81
C ALA A 161 5.26 -8.73 5.07
N GLY A 162 4.62 -9.83 5.44
CA GLY A 162 3.31 -10.20 4.91
C GLY A 162 2.45 -10.80 6.00
N PHE A 163 1.15 -10.57 5.90
CA PHE A 163 0.18 -11.16 6.82
C PHE A 163 -1.14 -11.42 6.10
N ARG A 164 -1.93 -12.29 6.72
CA ARG A 164 -3.25 -12.67 6.22
C ARG A 164 -4.30 -12.39 7.27
N ILE A 165 -5.38 -11.74 6.86
CA ILE A 165 -6.56 -11.46 7.67
C ILE A 165 -7.72 -12.27 7.09
N LYS A 166 -8.45 -12.96 7.97
CA LYS A 166 -9.70 -13.61 7.63
C LYS A 166 -10.82 -12.95 8.41
N GLU A 167 -11.82 -12.50 7.68
CA GLU A 167 -12.98 -11.82 8.25
C GLU A 167 -14.21 -12.66 7.98
N LEU A 168 -15.06 -12.83 8.98
CA LEU A 168 -16.32 -13.55 8.89
C LEU A 168 -17.38 -12.71 9.59
N ALA A 169 -18.45 -12.40 8.87
CA ALA A 169 -19.57 -11.65 9.40
C ALA A 169 -20.88 -12.33 9.03
N PHE A 170 -21.87 -12.24 9.92
CA PHE A 170 -23.23 -12.67 9.69
C PHE A 170 -24.19 -11.55 10.04
N TYR A 171 -25.31 -11.51 9.36
CA TYR A 171 -26.36 -10.54 9.65
C TYR A 171 -27.75 -11.17 9.50
N GLY A 172 -28.70 -10.61 10.23
CA GLY A 172 -30.11 -10.91 10.09
C GLY A 172 -30.95 -9.65 10.30
N GLN A 173 -31.87 -9.40 9.42
CA GLN A 173 -32.77 -8.23 9.52
C GLN A 173 -34.20 -8.60 9.12
N ASP A 174 -35.17 -7.90 9.67
CA ASP A 174 -36.58 -8.02 9.28
C ASP A 174 -37.22 -6.64 9.14
N SER A 175 -38.03 -6.49 8.10
CA SER A 175 -38.94 -5.39 7.91
C SER A 175 -40.35 -5.89 8.14
N TRP A 176 -40.91 -5.62 9.32
CA TRP A 176 -42.25 -6.04 9.71
C TRP A 176 -43.28 -4.92 9.51
N ARG A 177 -44.19 -5.14 8.55
CA ARG A 177 -45.31 -4.23 8.30
C ARG A 177 -46.43 -4.51 9.32
N LEU A 178 -46.45 -3.79 10.42
CA LEU A 178 -47.45 -3.89 11.48
C LEU A 178 -48.82 -3.35 11.03
N SER A 179 -48.85 -2.32 10.16
CA SER A 179 -50.03 -1.74 9.57
C SER A 179 -49.71 -1.11 8.20
N PRO A 180 -50.71 -0.68 7.40
CA PRO A 180 -50.45 0.02 6.13
C PRO A 180 -49.62 1.32 6.26
N ARG A 181 -49.53 1.86 7.47
CA ARG A 181 -48.85 3.13 7.74
C ARG A 181 -47.62 2.97 8.66
N PHE A 182 -47.36 1.77 9.17
CA PHE A 182 -46.28 1.55 10.13
C PHE A 182 -45.51 0.27 9.80
N THR A 183 -44.21 0.44 9.60
CA THR A 183 -43.23 -0.66 9.40
C THR A 183 -42.13 -0.54 10.42
N LEU A 184 -41.81 -1.63 11.10
CA LEU A 184 -40.72 -1.74 12.02
C LEU A 184 -39.54 -2.47 11.33
N ASN A 185 -38.35 -1.85 11.32
CA ASN A 185 -37.11 -2.46 10.82
C ASN A 185 -36.19 -2.75 11.99
N TYR A 186 -35.68 -3.97 12.09
CA TYR A 186 -34.74 -4.38 13.12
C TYR A 186 -33.78 -5.45 12.59
N GLY A 187 -32.62 -5.60 13.23
CA GLY A 187 -31.60 -6.56 12.81
C GLY A 187 -30.34 -6.50 13.67
N VAL A 188 -29.46 -7.42 13.40
CA VAL A 188 -28.11 -7.54 13.96
C VAL A 188 -27.11 -7.80 12.87
#